data_9acdc22c5c59c95664d7354f64a05ad2
#
_entry.id   9acdc22c5c59c95664d7354f64a05ad2
#
_cell.length_a   1.000
_cell.length_b   1.000
_cell.length_c   1.000
_cell.angle_alpha   90.00
_cell.angle_beta   90.00
_cell.angle_gamma   90.00
#
_symmetry.space_group_name_H-M   'P 1'
#
loop_
_entity.id
_entity.type
_entity.pdbx_description
1 polymer ?
#
loop_
_entity_poly.entity_id
_entity_poly.type
_entity_poly.pdbx_seq_one_letter_code
_entity_poly.pdbx_strand_id
1 'polypeptide(L)'
;MSEEKLRKELYAANENRAILYKLIFDAMVDEFGLEKAKEVMKKGIYKRGEQIGESFKQFAPADFSGLRDAFLGGIPDDSKMFAPTVTKCDAEGLDIEFDNCPLKNAWLKMGLSDEECATLCEVAGIIDFGTFEGAGFDFQMTALPEGSKEKCYLKIRSK
;
A
#
# COMPACT_ATOMS: atom_id res chain seq x y z
N MET A 1 -23.54 -9.29 15.36
CA MET A 1 -22.50 -9.99 14.58
C MET A 1 -21.26 -10.10 15.46
N SER A 2 -20.59 -11.27 15.52
CA SER A 2 -19.40 -11.41 16.36
C SER A 2 -18.20 -10.67 15.76
N GLU A 3 -17.29 -10.21 16.62
CA GLU A 3 -16.04 -9.55 16.19
C GLU A 3 -15.22 -10.46 15.26
N GLU A 4 -15.16 -11.76 15.56
CA GLU A 4 -14.47 -12.74 14.71
C GLU A 4 -15.07 -12.83 13.30
N LYS A 5 -16.40 -12.76 13.17
CA LYS A 5 -17.07 -12.77 11.87
C LYS A 5 -16.74 -11.52 11.08
N LEU A 6 -16.79 -10.35 11.73
CA LEU A 6 -16.42 -9.07 11.10
C LEU A 6 -14.98 -9.08 10.61
N ARG A 7 -14.06 -9.59 11.42
CA ARG A 7 -12.64 -9.72 11.04
C ARG A 7 -12.48 -10.62 9.82
N LYS A 8 -13.14 -11.77 9.78
CA LYS A 8 -13.11 -12.66 8.61
C LYS A 8 -13.62 -11.98 7.34
N GLU A 9 -14.73 -11.25 7.43
CA GLU A 9 -15.32 -10.52 6.29
C GLU A 9 -14.39 -9.40 5.82
N LEU A 10 -13.74 -8.68 6.72
CA LEU A 10 -12.77 -7.64 6.43
C LEU A 10 -11.54 -8.18 5.66
N TYR A 11 -10.98 -9.29 6.12
CA TYR A 11 -9.85 -9.94 5.45
C TYR A 11 -10.27 -10.52 4.11
N ALA A 12 -11.45 -11.12 4.01
CA ALA A 12 -12.00 -11.61 2.74
C ALA A 12 -12.21 -10.49 1.72
N ALA A 13 -12.63 -9.31 2.15
CA ALA A 13 -12.76 -8.15 1.26
C ALA A 13 -11.39 -7.71 0.70
N ASN A 14 -10.33 -7.73 1.50
CA ASN A 14 -8.97 -7.42 1.03
C ASN A 14 -8.42 -8.52 0.10
N GLU A 15 -8.68 -9.79 0.41
CA GLU A 15 -8.34 -10.92 -0.46
C GLU A 15 -9.03 -10.79 -1.82
N ASN A 16 -10.33 -10.46 -1.84
CA ASN A 16 -11.08 -10.22 -3.07
C ASN A 16 -10.50 -9.06 -3.88
N ARG A 17 -10.07 -7.97 -3.24
CA ARG A 17 -9.38 -6.85 -3.91
C ARG A 17 -8.10 -7.33 -4.60
N ALA A 18 -7.29 -8.14 -3.91
CA ALA A 18 -6.05 -8.67 -4.46
C ALA A 18 -6.30 -9.57 -5.68
N ILE A 19 -7.31 -10.43 -5.60
CA ILE A 19 -7.72 -11.31 -6.70
C ILE A 19 -8.16 -10.48 -7.91
N LEU A 20 -9.00 -9.47 -7.70
CA LEU A 20 -9.44 -8.57 -8.77
C LEU A 20 -8.26 -7.80 -9.39
N TYR A 21 -7.32 -7.32 -8.60
CA TYR A 21 -6.12 -6.67 -9.11
C TYR A 21 -5.36 -7.59 -10.08
N LYS A 22 -5.15 -8.85 -9.68
CA LYS A 22 -4.44 -9.84 -10.51
C LYS A 22 -5.21 -10.10 -11.81
N LEU A 23 -6.50 -10.40 -11.74
CA LEU A 23 -7.29 -10.76 -12.91
C LEU A 23 -7.45 -9.59 -13.90
N ILE A 24 -7.66 -8.37 -13.39
CA ILE A 24 -7.72 -7.17 -14.22
C ILE A 24 -6.37 -6.88 -14.86
N PHE A 25 -5.29 -7.02 -14.07
CA PHE A 25 -3.93 -6.83 -14.57
C PHE A 25 -3.60 -7.81 -15.70
N ASP A 26 -3.91 -9.10 -15.53
CA ASP A 26 -3.69 -10.11 -16.56
C ASP A 26 -4.46 -9.78 -17.85
N ALA A 27 -5.74 -9.43 -17.73
CA ALA A 27 -6.54 -9.04 -18.89
C ALA A 27 -5.95 -7.81 -19.62
N MET A 28 -5.39 -6.85 -18.86
CA MET A 28 -4.73 -5.69 -19.44
C MET A 28 -3.38 -6.06 -20.08
N VAL A 29 -2.64 -7.01 -19.51
CA VAL A 29 -1.39 -7.52 -20.10
C VAL A 29 -1.67 -8.22 -21.42
N ASP A 30 -2.71 -9.05 -21.47
CA ASP A 30 -3.12 -9.77 -22.68
C ASP A 30 -3.52 -8.80 -23.80
N GLU A 31 -4.21 -7.71 -23.46
CA GLU A 31 -4.72 -6.73 -24.44
C GLU A 31 -3.65 -5.71 -24.88
N PHE A 32 -2.83 -5.21 -23.95
CA PHE A 32 -1.96 -4.05 -24.17
C PHE A 32 -0.48 -4.33 -23.97
N GLY A 33 -0.10 -5.50 -23.49
CA GLY A 33 1.25 -5.83 -23.06
C GLY A 33 1.59 -5.32 -21.65
N LEU A 34 2.66 -5.89 -21.07
CA LEU A 34 3.03 -5.70 -19.67
C LEU A 34 3.24 -4.23 -19.28
N GLU A 35 4.05 -3.49 -20.03
CA GLU A 35 4.40 -2.11 -19.66
C GLU A 35 3.20 -1.18 -19.72
N LYS A 36 2.34 -1.33 -20.70
CA LYS A 36 1.12 -0.52 -20.81
C LYS A 36 0.10 -0.88 -19.73
N ALA A 37 -0.04 -2.15 -19.40
CA ALA A 37 -0.89 -2.61 -18.30
C ALA A 37 -0.42 -2.01 -16.97
N LYS A 38 0.88 -2.02 -16.67
CA LYS A 38 1.46 -1.38 -15.48
C LYS A 38 1.15 0.12 -15.45
N GLU A 39 1.40 0.83 -16.54
CA GLU A 39 1.13 2.28 -16.65
C GLU A 39 -0.33 2.63 -16.34
N VAL A 40 -1.26 1.95 -17.01
CA VAL A 40 -2.69 2.26 -16.89
C VAL A 40 -3.21 1.94 -15.50
N MET A 41 -2.85 0.78 -14.95
CA MET A 41 -3.31 0.37 -13.62
C MET A 41 -2.72 1.26 -12.51
N LYS A 42 -1.42 1.59 -12.60
CA LYS A 42 -0.79 2.54 -11.67
C LYS A 42 -1.46 3.91 -11.69
N LYS A 43 -1.84 4.42 -12.86
CA LYS A 43 -2.53 5.71 -12.97
C LYS A 43 -3.85 5.74 -12.18
N GLY A 44 -4.65 4.67 -12.28
CA GLY A 44 -5.89 4.57 -11.53
C GLY A 44 -5.67 4.45 -10.01
N ILE A 45 -4.71 3.62 -9.60
CA ILE A 45 -4.39 3.39 -8.20
C ILE A 45 -3.77 4.64 -7.55
N TYR A 46 -2.87 5.34 -8.26
CA TYR A 46 -2.31 6.62 -7.81
C TYR A 46 -3.41 7.65 -7.54
N LYS A 47 -4.38 7.76 -8.46
CA LYS A 47 -5.52 8.66 -8.28
C LYS A 47 -6.35 8.33 -7.05
N ARG A 48 -6.51 7.05 -6.72
CA ARG A 48 -7.16 6.65 -5.45
C ARG A 48 -6.32 7.09 -4.25
N GLY A 49 -5.01 6.98 -4.34
CA GLY A 49 -4.08 7.51 -3.33
C GLY A 49 -4.26 9.01 -3.10
N GLU A 50 -4.31 9.82 -4.17
CA GLU A 50 -4.55 11.26 -4.06
C GLU A 50 -5.84 11.58 -3.28
N GLN A 51 -6.92 10.84 -3.54
CA GLN A 51 -8.18 11.01 -2.80
C GLN A 51 -8.03 10.70 -1.30
N ILE A 52 -7.23 9.70 -0.95
CA ILE A 52 -6.92 9.39 0.46
C ILE A 52 -6.07 10.51 1.06
N GLY A 53 -5.08 10.99 0.32
CA GLY A 53 -4.15 12.05 0.72
C GLY A 53 -4.81 13.39 1.05
N GLU A 54 -5.99 13.66 0.50
CA GLU A 54 -6.74 14.90 0.82
C GLU A 54 -6.93 15.08 2.33
N SER A 55 -7.22 14.01 3.07
CA SER A 55 -7.40 14.05 4.53
C SER A 55 -6.11 14.31 5.30
N PHE A 56 -4.96 14.07 4.67
CA PHE A 56 -3.63 14.21 5.29
C PHE A 56 -2.94 15.55 4.98
N LYS A 57 -3.48 16.37 4.09
CA LYS A 57 -2.93 17.69 3.75
C LYS A 57 -2.73 18.60 4.96
N GLN A 58 -3.58 18.47 5.97
CA GLN A 58 -3.51 19.26 7.20
C GLN A 58 -2.20 19.02 8.00
N PHE A 59 -1.50 17.92 7.77
CA PHE A 59 -0.25 17.58 8.46
C PHE A 59 1.00 18.06 7.72
N ALA A 60 0.85 18.47 6.46
CA ALA A 60 1.97 19.02 5.69
C ALA A 60 2.35 20.41 6.22
N PRO A 61 3.62 20.80 6.18
CA PRO A 61 4.72 20.08 5.59
C PRO A 61 5.48 19.11 6.54
N ALA A 62 5.24 19.15 7.85
CA ALA A 62 6.14 18.50 8.81
C ALA A 62 5.47 18.01 10.12
N ASP A 63 4.15 17.96 10.20
CA ASP A 63 3.49 17.31 11.34
C ASP A 63 3.48 15.78 11.16
N PHE A 64 4.65 15.18 11.27
CA PHE A 64 4.83 13.74 11.11
C PHE A 64 4.15 12.92 12.22
N SER A 65 4.00 13.48 13.41
CA SER A 65 3.29 12.82 14.52
C SER A 65 1.79 12.72 14.25
N GLY A 66 1.17 13.82 13.82
CA GLY A 66 -0.24 13.83 13.43
C GLY A 66 -0.50 12.94 12.21
N LEU A 67 0.39 13.01 11.21
CA LEU A 67 0.32 12.15 10.03
C LEU A 67 0.40 10.66 10.40
N ARG A 68 1.35 10.28 11.25
CA ARG A 68 1.49 8.90 11.75
C ARG A 68 0.18 8.41 12.38
N ASP A 69 -0.35 9.17 13.32
CA ASP A 69 -1.53 8.76 14.09
C ASP A 69 -2.76 8.62 13.17
N ALA A 70 -2.95 9.57 12.25
CA ALA A 70 -4.05 9.53 11.29
C ALA A 70 -3.90 8.39 10.28
N PHE A 71 -2.70 8.17 9.76
CA PHE A 71 -2.44 7.11 8.77
C PHE A 71 -2.59 5.71 9.38
N LEU A 72 -1.95 5.48 10.54
CA LEU A 72 -2.05 4.17 11.21
C LEU A 72 -3.46 3.91 11.74
N GLY A 73 -4.15 4.93 12.23
CA GLY A 73 -5.53 4.82 12.67
C GLY A 73 -6.51 4.45 11.56
N GLY A 74 -6.16 4.72 10.30
CA GLY A 74 -6.92 4.32 9.12
C GLY A 74 -6.68 2.86 8.67
N ILE A 75 -5.67 2.18 9.20
CA ILE A 75 -5.36 0.79 8.86
C ILE A 75 -6.35 -0.15 9.57
N PRO A 76 -7.04 -1.03 8.84
CA PRO A 76 -8.04 -1.92 9.41
C PRO A 76 -7.51 -2.87 10.51
N ASP A 77 -8.43 -3.38 11.33
CA ASP A 77 -8.17 -4.33 12.42
C ASP A 77 -7.14 -3.79 13.44
N ASP A 78 -7.34 -2.54 13.89
CA ASP A 78 -6.42 -1.85 14.81
C ASP A 78 -4.96 -1.91 14.33
N SER A 79 -4.75 -1.60 13.06
CA SER A 79 -3.48 -1.67 12.34
C SER A 79 -2.91 -3.09 12.11
N LYS A 80 -3.50 -4.13 12.65
CA LYS A 80 -2.98 -5.51 12.56
C LYS A 80 -2.93 -6.05 11.14
N MET A 81 -3.81 -5.58 10.25
CA MET A 81 -3.89 -6.08 8.88
C MET A 81 -2.58 -5.92 8.11
N PHE A 82 -1.87 -4.82 8.30
CA PHE A 82 -0.58 -4.54 7.69
C PHE A 82 0.59 -4.64 8.69
N ALA A 83 0.29 -4.78 9.98
CA ALA A 83 1.27 -4.88 11.06
C ALA A 83 2.40 -3.83 10.94
N PRO A 84 2.08 -2.52 11.01
CA PRO A 84 3.07 -1.47 10.85
C PRO A 84 4.00 -1.36 12.07
N THR A 85 5.28 -1.13 11.80
CA THR A 85 6.28 -0.74 12.79
C THR A 85 6.82 0.64 12.42
N VAL A 86 6.68 1.62 13.32
CA VAL A 86 7.26 2.96 13.13
C VAL A 86 8.73 2.90 13.54
N THR A 87 9.63 3.10 12.60
CA THR A 87 11.08 3.05 12.83
C THR A 87 11.69 4.44 13.01
N LYS A 88 11.01 5.48 12.54
CA LYS A 88 11.37 6.90 12.73
C LYS A 88 10.10 7.74 12.78
N CYS A 89 10.04 8.68 13.73
CA CYS A 89 9.03 9.74 13.74
C CYS A 89 9.59 10.93 14.51
N ASP A 90 10.18 11.87 13.81
CA ASP A 90 10.81 13.08 14.37
C ASP A 90 10.65 14.27 13.41
N ALA A 91 11.35 15.36 13.67
CA ALA A 91 11.28 16.58 12.84
C ALA A 91 11.80 16.38 11.40
N GLU A 92 12.58 15.33 11.14
CA GLU A 92 13.15 15.06 9.82
C GLU A 92 12.25 14.17 8.96
N GLY A 93 11.33 13.37 9.58
CA GLY A 93 10.45 12.51 8.82
C GLY A 93 9.78 11.40 9.60
N LEU A 94 9.03 10.60 8.84
CA LEU A 94 8.32 9.43 9.30
C LEU A 94 8.74 8.22 8.44
N ASP A 95 9.23 7.16 9.10
CA ASP A 95 9.54 5.89 8.46
C ASP A 95 8.70 4.78 9.08
N ILE A 96 8.08 3.97 8.21
CA ILE A 96 7.20 2.87 8.61
C ILE A 96 7.60 1.61 7.85
N GLU A 97 7.68 0.50 8.56
CA GLU A 97 7.78 -0.83 7.98
C GLU A 97 6.42 -1.53 8.06
N PHE A 98 5.99 -2.16 6.98
CA PHE A 98 4.87 -3.10 7.01
C PHE A 98 5.39 -4.52 7.10
N ASP A 99 5.09 -5.20 8.21
CA ASP A 99 5.50 -6.58 8.46
C ASP A 99 4.56 -7.61 7.82
N ASN A 100 3.39 -7.16 7.36
CA ASN A 100 2.39 -7.98 6.68
C ASN A 100 1.73 -7.20 5.54
N CYS A 101 1.35 -7.90 4.47
CA CYS A 101 0.55 -7.35 3.39
C CYS A 101 -0.54 -8.35 2.97
N PRO A 102 -1.82 -8.05 3.23
CA PRO A 102 -2.92 -8.96 2.89
C PRO A 102 -3.05 -9.20 1.38
N LEU A 103 -2.65 -8.23 0.55
CA LEU A 103 -2.66 -8.40 -0.91
C LEU A 103 -1.61 -9.41 -1.35
N LYS A 104 -0.37 -9.26 -0.90
CA LYS A 104 0.71 -10.20 -1.20
C LYS A 104 0.38 -11.60 -0.72
N ASN A 105 -0.17 -11.73 0.49
CA ASN A 105 -0.58 -13.03 1.03
C ASN A 105 -1.62 -13.71 0.14
N ALA A 106 -2.59 -12.96 -0.38
CA ALA A 106 -3.59 -13.47 -1.32
C ALA A 106 -2.94 -13.95 -2.63
N TRP A 107 -2.01 -13.18 -3.20
CA TRP A 107 -1.31 -13.58 -4.43
C TRP A 107 -0.44 -14.82 -4.23
N LEU A 108 0.26 -14.93 -3.11
CA LEU A 108 1.02 -16.15 -2.77
C LEU A 108 0.08 -17.37 -2.62
N LYS A 109 -1.09 -17.20 -2.00
CA LYS A 109 -2.12 -18.23 -1.87
C LYS A 109 -2.70 -18.65 -3.23
N MET A 110 -2.76 -17.73 -4.21
CA MET A 110 -3.13 -18.04 -5.59
C MET A 110 -2.04 -18.80 -6.34
N GLY A 111 -0.85 -18.96 -5.78
CA GLY A 111 0.28 -19.67 -6.39
C GLY A 111 1.14 -18.81 -7.33
N LEU A 112 1.08 -17.49 -7.21
CA LEU A 112 1.91 -16.59 -8.02
C LEU A 112 3.39 -16.77 -7.66
N SER A 113 4.26 -16.62 -8.66
CA SER A 113 5.71 -16.58 -8.48
C SER A 113 6.17 -15.32 -7.75
N ASP A 114 7.40 -15.33 -7.24
CA ASP A 114 8.00 -14.15 -6.61
C ASP A 114 8.05 -12.95 -7.57
N GLU A 115 8.31 -13.17 -8.86
CA GLU A 115 8.36 -12.14 -9.89
C GLU A 115 6.97 -11.54 -10.16
N GLU A 116 5.94 -12.36 -10.27
CA GLU A 116 4.56 -11.91 -10.41
C GLU A 116 4.11 -11.12 -9.18
N CYS A 117 4.42 -11.59 -7.97
CA CYS A 117 4.14 -10.87 -6.74
C CYS A 117 4.86 -9.51 -6.69
N ALA A 118 6.15 -9.46 -7.08
CA ALA A 118 6.91 -8.22 -7.11
C ALA A 118 6.29 -7.20 -8.08
N THR A 119 5.86 -7.65 -9.26
CA THR A 119 5.18 -6.80 -10.25
C THR A 119 3.87 -6.24 -9.70
N LEU A 120 3.05 -7.07 -9.08
CA LEU A 120 1.78 -6.62 -8.48
C LEU A 120 1.99 -5.74 -7.24
N CYS A 121 3.02 -5.99 -6.44
CA CYS A 121 3.40 -5.11 -5.33
C CYS A 121 3.83 -3.73 -5.83
N GLU A 122 4.61 -3.65 -6.92
CA GLU A 122 4.99 -2.40 -7.56
C GLU A 122 3.76 -1.60 -8.03
N VAL A 123 2.81 -2.30 -8.68
CA VAL A 123 1.57 -1.67 -9.18
C VAL A 123 0.66 -1.23 -8.03
N ALA A 124 0.44 -2.09 -7.04
CA ALA A 124 -0.44 -1.78 -5.92
C ALA A 124 0.15 -0.72 -4.97
N GLY A 125 1.45 -0.73 -4.76
CA GLY A 125 2.15 0.20 -3.86
C GLY A 125 2.10 1.65 -4.32
N ILE A 126 1.76 1.90 -5.58
CA ILE A 126 1.62 3.27 -6.09
C ILE A 126 0.51 4.07 -5.39
N ILE A 127 -0.37 3.40 -4.65
CA ILE A 127 -1.39 4.06 -3.82
C ILE A 127 -0.76 4.94 -2.74
N ASP A 128 0.34 4.48 -2.14
CA ASP A 128 1.04 5.22 -1.09
C ASP A 128 1.76 6.45 -1.67
N PHE A 129 2.30 6.36 -2.88
CA PHE A 129 2.82 7.52 -3.61
C PHE A 129 1.73 8.57 -3.81
N GLY A 130 0.57 8.18 -4.35
CA GLY A 130 -0.56 9.09 -4.50
C GLY A 130 -1.01 9.70 -3.18
N THR A 131 -1.02 8.91 -2.11
CA THR A 131 -1.45 9.35 -0.78
C THR A 131 -0.53 10.42 -0.19
N PHE A 132 0.76 10.15 -0.12
CA PHE A 132 1.69 11.06 0.55
C PHE A 132 2.13 12.23 -0.34
N GLU A 133 2.36 12.01 -1.63
CA GLU A 133 2.66 13.09 -2.57
C GLU A 133 1.45 14.02 -2.76
N GLY A 134 0.23 13.44 -2.84
CA GLY A 134 -1.02 14.18 -2.90
C GLY A 134 -1.30 14.99 -1.64
N ALA A 135 -0.82 14.53 -0.49
CA ALA A 135 -0.88 15.26 0.77
C ALA A 135 0.17 16.37 0.91
N GLY A 136 1.16 16.44 0.01
CA GLY A 136 2.19 17.48 0.01
C GLY A 136 3.53 17.08 0.64
N PHE A 137 3.79 15.79 0.76
CA PHE A 137 5.06 15.24 1.26
C PHE A 137 5.92 14.69 0.11
N ASP A 138 7.23 14.60 0.34
CA ASP A 138 8.10 13.72 -0.45
C ASP A 138 7.95 12.30 0.05
N PHE A 139 7.82 11.35 -0.87
CA PHE A 139 7.59 9.95 -0.55
C PHE A 139 8.53 9.02 -1.30
N GLN A 140 9.05 8.04 -0.58
CA GLN A 140 9.82 6.93 -1.13
C GLN A 140 9.32 5.62 -0.54
N MET A 141 9.25 4.61 -1.35
CA MET A 141 8.87 3.26 -0.93
C MET A 141 9.82 2.24 -1.53
N THR A 142 10.24 1.30 -0.71
CA THR A 142 10.93 0.10 -1.16
C THR A 142 10.03 -1.09 -0.86
N ALA A 143 9.41 -1.63 -1.89
CA ALA A 143 8.66 -2.87 -1.81
C ALA A 143 9.64 -4.02 -2.04
N LEU A 144 9.76 -4.92 -1.08
CA LEU A 144 10.61 -6.09 -1.15
C LEU A 144 12.07 -5.75 -1.47
N PRO A 145 12.82 -5.12 -0.55
CA PRO A 145 14.25 -4.88 -0.76
C PRO A 145 14.97 -6.19 -1.07
N GLU A 146 16.00 -6.11 -1.91
CA GLU A 146 16.84 -7.25 -2.28
C GLU A 146 17.26 -8.04 -1.02
N GLY A 147 16.89 -9.32 -0.94
CA GLY A 147 17.16 -10.17 0.22
C GLY A 147 16.11 -10.17 1.34
N SER A 148 15.08 -9.30 1.30
CA SER A 148 13.96 -9.30 2.25
C SER A 148 12.66 -9.66 1.52
N LYS A 149 12.15 -10.85 1.75
CA LYS A 149 10.94 -11.36 1.08
C LYS A 149 9.62 -10.82 1.66
N GLU A 150 9.63 -10.03 2.73
CA GLU A 150 8.45 -9.90 3.59
C GLU A 150 8.04 -8.48 3.96
N LYS A 151 8.87 -7.45 3.78
CA LYS A 151 8.59 -6.11 4.31
C LYS A 151 8.54 -5.03 3.23
N CYS A 152 7.61 -4.10 3.39
CA CYS A 152 7.59 -2.84 2.65
C CYS A 152 8.07 -1.70 3.57
N TYR A 153 8.89 -0.81 3.04
CA TYR A 153 9.44 0.34 3.76
C TYR A 153 8.94 1.63 3.16
N LEU A 154 8.28 2.44 3.98
CA LEU A 154 7.76 3.75 3.61
C LEU A 154 8.60 4.83 4.26
N LYS A 155 9.02 5.83 3.48
CA LYS A 155 9.78 6.99 3.95
C LYS A 155 9.09 8.27 3.53
N ILE A 156 8.66 9.07 4.49
CA ILE A 156 7.94 10.32 4.29
C ILE A 156 8.79 11.48 4.80
N ARG A 157 8.94 12.52 3.98
CA ARG A 157 9.76 13.71 4.27
C ARG A 157 8.99 14.98 3.92
N SER A 158 9.43 16.11 4.46
CA SER A 158 8.97 17.42 3.99
C SER A 158 9.40 17.65 2.54
N LYS A 159 8.55 18.32 1.76
CA LYS A 159 8.95 18.88 0.47
C LYS A 159 9.79 20.12 0.65
#